data_099fc258b7141b254c70b7e6b18aa193
#
_entry.id   099fc258b7141b254c70b7e6b18aa193
#
_cell.length_a   1.000
_cell.length_b   1.000
_cell.length_c   1.000
_cell.angle_alpha   90.00
_cell.angle_beta   90.00
_cell.angle_gamma   90.00
#
_symmetry.space_group_name_H-M   'P 1'
#
loop_
_entity.id
_entity.type
_entity.pdbx_description
1 polymer ?
#
loop_
_entity_poly.entity_id
_entity_poly.type
_entity_poly.pdbx_seq_one_letter_code
_entity_poly.pdbx_strand_id
1 'polypeptide(L)'
;MSTSTAESALAGVSEPAGADPMAVSSAGLTKRFRGGQVAVDRIDLAVPEGSVFGFLGPNGSGKTTTMRMLLGLIRPTAGTHTLLGRPMPQRAGDVLPQVGSLVEGPAFHPYLSGRTNLQRLDAADRYADPRTATARIGTALDRVGLAAAAGKRFRNYSLGMRQRLGIAAALLQPRRLLMLDEPTNGLDPQGTREVRTLIKELADTGATVLLSTHLLAEVEQICTHVGVMHRGRLVAQSSLGALRASTAPTVFVDTDRPALAEGVFERLGLREVAPSTGGVAALLGAADPAALAAALVRDGVPIRGFGVREADLEELFVGLTGEGFDVNG
;
A
#
# COMPACT_ATOMS: atom_id res chain seq x y z
N MET A 1 -18.77 -19.01 -12.69
CA MET A 1 -19.53 -17.87 -13.24
C MET A 1 -19.42 -16.62 -12.37
N SER A 2 -18.35 -16.50 -11.54
CA SER A 2 -18.19 -15.44 -10.52
C SER A 2 -17.26 -14.26 -10.89
N THR A 3 -16.67 -14.26 -12.08
CA THR A 3 -15.72 -13.20 -12.51
C THR A 3 -16.38 -11.92 -13.02
N SER A 4 -17.66 -11.97 -13.40
CA SER A 4 -18.37 -10.84 -14.00
C SER A 4 -18.78 -9.74 -13.00
N THR A 5 -19.00 -10.08 -11.74
CA THR A 5 -19.50 -9.11 -10.73
C THR A 5 -18.36 -8.26 -10.17
N ALA A 6 -17.15 -8.82 -10.03
CA ALA A 6 -15.98 -8.07 -9.54
C ALA A 6 -15.45 -7.09 -10.60
N GLU A 7 -15.45 -7.47 -11.89
CA GLU A 7 -15.06 -6.56 -12.98
C GLU A 7 -16.04 -5.39 -13.15
N SER A 8 -17.34 -5.63 -12.95
CA SER A 8 -18.36 -4.59 -13.07
C SER A 8 -18.32 -3.58 -11.91
N ALA A 9 -17.95 -4.00 -10.70
CA ALA A 9 -17.87 -3.12 -9.52
C ALA A 9 -16.71 -2.11 -9.61
N LEU A 10 -15.62 -2.46 -10.32
CA LEU A 10 -14.43 -1.61 -10.43
C LEU A 10 -14.38 -0.79 -11.74
N ALA A 11 -15.08 -1.22 -12.78
CA ALA A 11 -15.16 -0.48 -14.05
C ALA A 11 -16.03 0.79 -13.98
N GLY A 12 -16.82 0.97 -12.90
CA GLY A 12 -17.79 2.05 -12.75
C GLY A 12 -17.37 3.21 -11.85
N VAL A 13 -16.19 3.20 -11.23
CA VAL A 13 -15.71 4.30 -10.38
C VAL A 13 -14.92 5.30 -11.22
N SER A 14 -15.62 6.01 -12.10
CA SER A 14 -15.17 7.30 -12.64
C SER A 14 -15.50 8.35 -11.58
N GLU A 15 -14.50 8.86 -10.85
CA GLU A 15 -14.69 10.02 -9.99
C GLU A 15 -15.14 11.24 -10.83
N PRO A 16 -16.12 12.04 -10.34
CA PRO A 16 -16.53 13.26 -11.02
C PRO A 16 -15.45 14.34 -10.95
N ALA A 17 -15.36 15.11 -11.99
CA ALA A 17 -14.39 16.17 -12.25
C ALA A 17 -14.32 17.23 -11.13
N GLY A 18 -13.27 17.15 -10.38
CA GLY A 18 -12.69 18.04 -9.39
C GLY A 18 -11.39 17.37 -9.01
N ALA A 19 -10.51 17.10 -10.01
CA ALA A 19 -9.36 16.23 -9.82
C ALA A 19 -8.43 16.82 -8.76
N ASP A 20 -8.35 16.17 -7.60
CA ASP A 20 -7.32 16.44 -6.61
C ASP A 20 -5.94 16.45 -7.28
N PRO A 21 -5.04 17.36 -6.89
CA PRO A 21 -3.72 17.42 -7.48
C PRO A 21 -2.99 16.09 -7.29
N MET A 22 -2.41 15.56 -8.39
CA MET A 22 -1.72 14.28 -8.35
C MET A 22 -0.24 14.45 -8.05
N ALA A 23 0.23 13.80 -6.98
CA ALA A 23 1.66 13.73 -6.66
C ALA A 23 2.42 12.84 -7.65
N VAL A 24 1.78 11.78 -8.13
CA VAL A 24 2.31 10.90 -9.18
C VAL A 24 1.22 10.64 -10.19
N SER A 25 1.52 10.81 -11.49
CA SER A 25 0.64 10.30 -12.54
C SER A 25 1.46 9.66 -13.66
N SER A 26 0.88 8.65 -14.31
CA SER A 26 1.46 8.04 -15.49
C SER A 26 0.39 7.71 -16.52
N ALA A 27 0.79 7.69 -17.80
CA ALA A 27 -0.05 7.30 -18.91
C ALA A 27 0.69 6.29 -19.80
N GLY A 28 0.15 5.07 -19.86
CA GLY A 28 0.68 3.97 -20.66
C GLY A 28 2.12 3.58 -20.29
N LEU A 29 2.55 3.78 -19.03
CA LEU A 29 3.94 3.57 -18.61
C LEU A 29 4.34 2.12 -18.80
N THR A 30 5.37 1.88 -19.62
CA THR A 30 5.76 0.53 -20.05
C THR A 30 7.26 0.33 -19.91
N LYS A 31 7.66 -0.87 -19.43
CA LYS A 31 9.05 -1.33 -19.42
C LYS A 31 9.20 -2.72 -20.01
N ARG A 32 9.93 -2.76 -21.13
CA ARG A 32 10.40 -4.00 -21.74
C ARG A 32 11.93 -4.04 -21.64
N PHE A 33 12.48 -5.09 -21.09
CA PHE A 33 13.94 -5.33 -21.06
C PHE A 33 14.45 -5.94 -22.35
N ARG A 34 15.77 -5.85 -22.58
CA ARG A 34 16.42 -6.34 -23.83
C ARG A 34 16.14 -7.81 -24.14
N GLY A 35 15.91 -8.64 -23.12
CA GLY A 35 15.52 -10.06 -23.28
C GLY A 35 14.05 -10.30 -23.69
N GLY A 36 13.28 -9.24 -24.02
CA GLY A 36 11.88 -9.35 -24.42
C GLY A 36 10.89 -9.39 -23.24
N GLN A 37 11.37 -9.56 -22.02
CA GLN A 37 10.54 -9.57 -20.82
C GLN A 37 9.86 -8.21 -20.63
N VAL A 38 8.53 -8.22 -20.51
CA VAL A 38 7.73 -7.06 -20.14
C VAL A 38 7.55 -7.06 -18.63
N ALA A 39 8.26 -6.17 -17.94
CA ALA A 39 8.17 -6.05 -16.49
C ALA A 39 7.03 -5.11 -16.05
N VAL A 40 6.67 -4.15 -16.91
CA VAL A 40 5.56 -3.21 -16.69
C VAL A 40 4.87 -2.98 -18.04
N ASP A 41 3.55 -3.14 -18.09
CA ASP A 41 2.74 -3.06 -19.29
C ASP A 41 1.61 -2.03 -19.13
N ARG A 42 1.79 -0.87 -19.72
CA ARG A 42 0.82 0.23 -19.86
C ARG A 42 0.12 0.63 -18.56
N ILE A 43 0.91 1.02 -17.54
CA ILE A 43 0.36 1.46 -16.27
C ILE A 43 -0.12 2.92 -16.35
N ASP A 44 -1.38 3.15 -15.95
CA ASP A 44 -2.00 4.45 -15.74
C ASP A 44 -2.18 4.68 -14.23
N LEU A 45 -1.11 5.10 -13.57
CA LEU A 45 -1.07 5.32 -12.13
C LEU A 45 -1.49 6.74 -11.78
N ALA A 46 -2.32 6.91 -10.76
CA ALA A 46 -2.74 8.20 -10.22
C ALA A 46 -2.66 8.17 -8.69
N VAL A 47 -1.72 8.92 -8.12
CA VAL A 47 -1.50 9.04 -6.67
C VAL A 47 -1.90 10.44 -6.25
N PRO A 48 -2.98 10.63 -5.49
CA PRO A 48 -3.42 11.94 -5.00
C PRO A 48 -2.39 12.57 -4.06
N GLU A 49 -2.23 13.90 -4.09
CA GLU A 49 -1.41 14.62 -3.10
C GLU A 49 -1.97 14.43 -1.68
N GLY A 50 -1.09 14.33 -0.68
CA GLY A 50 -1.45 14.11 0.72
C GLY A 50 -1.92 12.69 1.07
N SER A 51 -1.98 11.78 0.09
CA SER A 51 -2.38 10.39 0.33
C SER A 51 -1.24 9.51 0.82
N VAL A 52 -1.58 8.45 1.56
CA VAL A 52 -0.73 7.27 1.71
C VAL A 52 -1.22 6.24 0.71
N PHE A 53 -0.46 6.04 -0.35
CA PHE A 53 -0.81 5.15 -1.45
C PHE A 53 -0.03 3.83 -1.36
N GLY A 54 -0.73 2.73 -1.16
CA GLY A 54 -0.19 1.38 -1.14
C GLY A 54 -0.12 0.79 -2.55
N PHE A 55 1.07 0.50 -3.04
CA PHE A 55 1.30 -0.17 -4.31
C PHE A 55 1.45 -1.67 -4.05
N LEU A 56 0.32 -2.39 -4.04
CA LEU A 56 0.18 -3.78 -3.60
C LEU A 56 0.40 -4.76 -4.75
N GLY A 57 1.02 -5.89 -4.47
CA GLY A 57 1.14 -6.97 -5.45
C GLY A 57 2.22 -7.99 -5.08
N PRO A 58 2.18 -9.21 -5.62
CA PRO A 58 3.18 -10.24 -5.36
C PRO A 58 4.58 -9.82 -5.81
N ASN A 59 5.59 -10.54 -5.35
CA ASN A 59 6.96 -10.35 -5.78
C ASN A 59 7.07 -10.59 -7.30
N GLY A 60 7.82 -9.73 -8.00
CA GLY A 60 7.91 -9.79 -9.47
C GLY A 60 6.74 -9.17 -10.23
N SER A 61 5.72 -8.61 -9.58
CA SER A 61 4.58 -7.95 -10.27
C SER A 61 4.92 -6.64 -10.97
N GLY A 62 6.14 -6.09 -10.78
CA GLY A 62 6.59 -4.86 -11.44
C GLY A 62 6.65 -3.62 -10.56
N LYS A 63 6.32 -3.69 -9.25
CA LYS A 63 6.31 -2.56 -8.30
C LYS A 63 7.62 -1.78 -8.29
N THR A 64 8.72 -2.42 -7.91
CA THR A 64 10.07 -1.81 -7.88
C THR A 64 10.48 -1.24 -9.23
N THR A 65 10.19 -1.96 -10.34
CA THR A 65 10.49 -1.48 -11.70
C THR A 65 9.71 -0.19 -12.01
N THR A 66 8.45 -0.12 -11.61
CA THR A 66 7.62 1.09 -11.75
C THR A 66 8.21 2.25 -10.94
N MET A 67 8.53 2.04 -9.67
CA MET A 67 9.15 3.08 -8.83
C MET A 67 10.47 3.60 -9.40
N ARG A 68 11.31 2.71 -9.93
CA ARG A 68 12.55 3.10 -10.61
C ARG A 68 12.31 3.96 -11.85
N MET A 69 11.28 3.65 -12.65
CA MET A 69 10.91 4.47 -13.80
C MET A 69 10.42 5.86 -13.35
N LEU A 70 9.54 5.91 -12.34
CA LEU A 70 9.02 7.16 -11.80
C LEU A 70 10.14 8.09 -11.32
N LEU A 71 11.14 7.54 -10.62
CA LEU A 71 12.32 8.28 -10.14
C LEU A 71 13.35 8.59 -11.26
N GLY A 72 13.14 8.10 -12.48
CA GLY A 72 14.10 8.28 -13.57
C GLY A 72 15.37 7.44 -13.46
N LEU A 73 15.43 6.46 -12.54
CA LEU A 73 16.56 5.53 -12.38
C LEU A 73 16.69 4.57 -13.58
N ILE A 74 15.57 4.23 -14.20
CA ILE A 74 15.52 3.50 -15.47
C ILE A 74 14.57 4.21 -16.44
N ARG A 75 14.90 4.19 -17.74
CA ARG A 75 14.04 4.79 -18.76
C ARG A 75 12.86 3.89 -19.08
N PRO A 76 11.63 4.43 -19.15
CA PRO A 76 10.50 3.73 -19.75
C PRO A 76 10.80 3.34 -21.21
N THR A 77 10.18 2.26 -21.67
CA THR A 77 10.19 1.88 -23.10
C THR A 77 9.10 2.65 -23.87
N ALA A 78 7.98 2.94 -23.19
CA ALA A 78 6.87 3.76 -23.72
C ALA A 78 6.10 4.39 -22.55
N GLY A 79 5.21 5.32 -22.89
CA GLY A 79 4.39 6.07 -21.94
C GLY A 79 5.10 7.29 -21.35
N THR A 80 4.37 8.03 -20.54
CA THR A 80 4.82 9.26 -19.88
C THR A 80 4.47 9.23 -18.41
N HIS A 81 5.11 10.07 -17.60
CA HIS A 81 4.74 10.24 -16.20
C HIS A 81 5.13 11.63 -15.68
N THR A 82 4.46 12.02 -14.60
CA THR A 82 4.75 13.25 -13.87
C THR A 82 4.98 12.94 -12.41
N LEU A 83 5.80 13.74 -11.75
CA LEU A 83 5.93 13.81 -10.30
C LEU A 83 5.65 15.25 -9.86
N LEU A 84 4.79 15.43 -8.86
CA LEU A 84 4.35 16.73 -8.34
C LEU A 84 3.92 17.68 -9.48
N GLY A 85 3.16 17.15 -10.45
CA GLY A 85 2.67 17.86 -11.62
C GLY A 85 3.72 18.22 -12.68
N ARG A 86 4.97 17.78 -12.55
CA ARG A 86 6.06 18.09 -13.48
C ARG A 86 6.45 16.88 -14.32
N PRO A 87 6.63 17.04 -15.65
CA PRO A 87 6.98 15.94 -16.54
C PRO A 87 8.38 15.38 -16.26
N MET A 88 8.48 14.06 -16.20
CA MET A 88 9.72 13.33 -15.99
C MET A 88 10.17 12.63 -17.28
N PRO A 89 11.46 12.55 -17.58
CA PRO A 89 12.60 13.03 -16.78
C PRO A 89 12.98 14.50 -17.02
N GLN A 90 12.24 15.24 -17.87
CA GLN A 90 12.62 16.59 -18.33
C GLN A 90 12.80 17.58 -17.18
N ARG A 91 12.00 17.45 -16.12
CA ARG A 91 12.03 18.35 -14.95
C ARG A 91 12.60 17.65 -13.70
N ALA A 92 13.39 16.59 -13.87
CA ALA A 92 13.97 15.85 -12.75
C ALA A 92 14.78 16.71 -11.77
N GLY A 93 15.56 17.68 -12.29
CA GLY A 93 16.34 18.60 -11.45
C GLY A 93 15.53 19.46 -10.50
N ASP A 94 14.26 19.78 -10.85
CA ASP A 94 13.37 20.60 -10.04
C ASP A 94 12.52 19.76 -9.08
N VAL A 95 12.25 18.52 -9.46
CA VAL A 95 11.32 17.64 -8.77
C VAL A 95 12.01 16.75 -7.73
N LEU A 96 13.10 16.07 -8.12
CA LEU A 96 13.76 15.09 -7.25
C LEU A 96 14.25 15.67 -5.91
N PRO A 97 14.65 16.95 -5.79
CA PRO A 97 14.92 17.56 -4.48
C PRO A 97 13.72 17.59 -3.53
N GLN A 98 12.48 17.45 -4.04
CA GLN A 98 11.25 17.41 -3.24
C GLN A 98 10.78 15.98 -2.97
N VAL A 99 11.52 14.98 -3.48
CA VAL A 99 11.21 13.56 -3.35
C VAL A 99 12.22 12.88 -2.43
N GLY A 100 11.73 12.24 -1.38
CA GLY A 100 12.53 11.30 -0.58
C GLY A 100 12.31 9.90 -1.13
N SER A 101 13.35 9.09 -1.27
CA SER A 101 13.18 7.75 -1.80
C SER A 101 14.02 6.72 -1.05
N LEU A 102 13.43 5.52 -0.89
CA LEU A 102 14.09 4.30 -0.47
C LEU A 102 13.71 3.22 -1.48
N VAL A 103 14.55 3.02 -2.49
CA VAL A 103 14.35 2.00 -3.53
C VAL A 103 15.63 1.17 -3.62
N GLU A 104 15.52 -0.16 -3.51
CA GLU A 104 16.64 -1.12 -3.56
C GLU A 104 17.60 -1.12 -2.38
N GLY A 105 17.18 -0.66 -1.24
CA GLY A 105 18.02 -0.61 -0.06
C GLY A 105 19.12 0.46 -0.15
N PRO A 106 19.59 0.93 0.98
CA PRO A 106 20.49 2.05 1.02
C PRO A 106 21.92 1.64 0.64
N ALA A 107 22.46 2.26 -0.41
CA ALA A 107 23.86 2.16 -0.81
C ALA A 107 24.78 2.93 0.15
N PHE A 108 24.79 2.54 1.43
CA PHE A 108 25.64 3.14 2.44
C PHE A 108 27.04 2.53 2.46
N HIS A 109 28.02 3.35 2.83
CA HIS A 109 29.38 2.89 2.95
C HIS A 109 29.55 1.99 4.19
N PRO A 110 29.97 0.72 4.05
CA PRO A 110 29.93 -0.27 5.12
C PRO A 110 30.82 0.06 6.33
N TYR A 111 31.92 0.76 6.10
CA TYR A 111 32.91 1.09 7.14
C TYR A 111 32.64 2.40 7.87
N LEU A 112 31.74 3.22 7.36
CA LEU A 112 31.32 4.47 8.02
C LEU A 112 30.20 4.19 9.02
N SER A 113 30.06 5.09 10.01
CA SER A 113 28.92 5.04 10.93
C SER A 113 27.62 5.43 10.25
N GLY A 114 26.47 5.10 10.85
CA GLY A 114 25.17 5.57 10.37
C GLY A 114 25.13 7.08 10.24
N ARG A 115 25.57 7.81 11.25
CA ARG A 115 25.66 9.29 11.24
C ARG A 115 26.53 9.79 10.10
N THR A 116 27.70 9.23 9.90
CA THR A 116 28.64 9.68 8.85
C THR A 116 28.10 9.38 7.45
N ASN A 117 27.37 8.28 7.28
CA ASN A 117 26.68 8.01 6.02
C ASN A 117 25.63 9.08 5.72
N LEU A 118 24.81 9.45 6.70
CA LEU A 118 23.82 10.54 6.51
C LEU A 118 24.49 11.89 6.26
N GLN A 119 25.60 12.20 6.94
CA GLN A 119 26.38 13.43 6.69
C GLN A 119 26.86 13.51 5.23
N ARG A 120 27.30 12.40 4.65
CA ARG A 120 27.72 12.36 3.24
C ARG A 120 26.56 12.61 2.28
N LEU A 121 25.39 12.02 2.54
CA LEU A 121 24.21 12.25 1.72
C LEU A 121 23.71 13.69 1.85
N ASP A 122 23.67 14.22 3.07
CA ASP A 122 23.27 15.59 3.33
C ASP A 122 24.21 16.60 2.63
N ALA A 123 25.52 16.39 2.69
CA ALA A 123 26.50 17.23 2.01
C ALA A 123 26.45 17.12 0.48
N ALA A 124 25.88 16.05 -0.08
CA ALA A 124 25.67 15.88 -1.50
C ALA A 124 24.39 16.56 -2.00
N ASP A 125 23.46 16.92 -1.10
CA ASP A 125 22.25 17.63 -1.45
C ASP A 125 22.54 19.13 -1.60
N ARG A 126 22.50 19.63 -2.83
CA ARG A 126 22.77 21.05 -3.16
C ARG A 126 21.84 22.05 -2.48
N TYR A 127 20.71 21.61 -1.97
CA TYR A 127 19.71 22.43 -1.29
C TYR A 127 19.82 22.35 0.24
N ALA A 128 20.72 21.52 0.77
CA ALA A 128 20.93 21.39 2.20
C ALA A 128 21.72 22.57 2.76
N ASP A 129 21.24 23.19 3.84
CA ASP A 129 22.04 24.20 4.58
C ASP A 129 23.06 23.48 5.49
N PRO A 130 24.36 23.63 5.25
CA PRO A 130 25.40 23.00 6.06
C PRO A 130 25.34 23.37 7.56
N ARG A 131 24.84 24.57 7.88
CA ARG A 131 24.75 25.09 9.26
C ARG A 131 23.76 24.27 10.11
N THR A 132 22.72 23.69 9.49
CA THR A 132 21.68 22.92 10.17
C THR A 132 21.88 21.40 10.03
N ALA A 133 22.92 20.95 9.31
CA ALA A 133 23.19 19.54 9.01
C ALA A 133 23.17 18.64 10.25
N THR A 134 23.88 19.05 11.33
CA THR A 134 23.97 18.25 12.56
C THR A 134 22.61 18.05 13.21
N ALA A 135 21.81 19.12 13.32
CA ALA A 135 20.47 19.06 13.91
C ALA A 135 19.54 18.21 13.04
N ARG A 136 19.53 18.42 11.74
CA ARG A 136 18.71 17.70 10.77
C ARG A 136 19.00 16.19 10.78
N ILE A 137 20.29 15.80 10.78
CA ILE A 137 20.70 14.39 10.85
C ILE A 137 20.32 13.80 12.21
N GLY A 138 20.46 14.54 13.31
CA GLY A 138 20.00 14.13 14.63
C GLY A 138 18.51 13.80 14.60
N THR A 139 17.68 14.75 14.16
CA THR A 139 16.23 14.57 14.03
C THR A 139 15.87 13.36 13.16
N ALA A 140 16.53 13.18 12.02
CA ALA A 140 16.25 12.02 11.14
C ALA A 140 16.58 10.69 11.82
N LEU A 141 17.68 10.62 12.58
CA LEU A 141 18.05 9.42 13.34
C LEU A 141 17.10 9.14 14.51
N ASP A 142 16.66 10.19 15.20
CA ASP A 142 15.70 10.08 16.31
C ASP A 142 14.36 9.54 15.80
N ARG A 143 13.85 10.07 14.69
CA ARG A 143 12.58 9.66 14.09
C ARG A 143 12.54 8.17 13.73
N VAL A 144 13.67 7.57 13.40
CA VAL A 144 13.75 6.13 13.07
C VAL A 144 14.29 5.28 14.21
N GLY A 145 14.44 5.84 15.42
CA GLY A 145 14.93 5.11 16.60
C GLY A 145 16.40 4.66 16.51
N LEU A 146 17.25 5.37 15.75
CA LEU A 146 18.64 5.03 15.53
C LEU A 146 19.65 5.96 16.23
N ALA A 147 19.19 6.92 17.05
CA ALA A 147 20.06 7.88 17.73
C ALA A 147 21.17 7.22 18.54
N ALA A 148 20.83 6.23 19.38
CA ALA A 148 21.80 5.49 20.21
C ALA A 148 22.79 4.66 19.37
N ALA A 149 22.40 4.22 18.18
CA ALA A 149 23.22 3.41 17.29
C ALA A 149 23.94 4.24 16.21
N ALA A 150 23.77 5.56 16.20
CA ALA A 150 24.25 6.45 15.15
C ALA A 150 25.78 6.37 14.91
N GLY A 151 26.57 6.12 15.96
CA GLY A 151 28.03 5.94 15.90
C GLY A 151 28.50 4.56 15.46
N LYS A 152 27.63 3.54 15.43
CA LYS A 152 27.97 2.17 15.04
C LYS A 152 28.24 2.11 13.53
N ARG A 153 29.24 1.32 13.11
CA ARG A 153 29.54 1.13 11.68
C ARG A 153 28.38 0.43 10.96
N PHE A 154 28.04 0.89 9.76
CA PHE A 154 26.91 0.37 8.97
C PHE A 154 26.98 -1.14 8.71
N ARG A 155 28.19 -1.69 8.46
CA ARG A 155 28.35 -3.15 8.30
C ARG A 155 27.86 -3.97 9.50
N ASN A 156 27.85 -3.37 10.70
CA ASN A 156 27.40 -4.01 11.93
C ASN A 156 25.92 -3.73 12.25
N TYR A 157 25.19 -3.08 11.35
CA TYR A 157 23.75 -2.87 11.48
C TYR A 157 23.00 -4.15 11.15
N SER A 158 21.95 -4.46 11.91
CA SER A 158 20.96 -5.48 11.52
C SER A 158 20.22 -5.05 10.25
N LEU A 159 19.53 -5.97 9.60
CA LEU A 159 18.72 -5.65 8.42
C LEU A 159 17.72 -4.51 8.72
N GLY A 160 16.99 -4.62 9.83
CA GLY A 160 16.04 -3.58 10.25
C GLY A 160 16.70 -2.23 10.54
N MET A 161 17.89 -2.20 11.15
CA MET A 161 18.64 -0.95 11.33
C MET A 161 19.07 -0.33 10.00
N ARG A 162 19.45 -1.15 9.01
CA ARG A 162 19.80 -0.69 7.65
C ARG A 162 18.60 -0.08 6.96
N GLN A 163 17.45 -0.73 7.04
CA GLN A 163 16.19 -0.26 6.47
C GLN A 163 15.78 1.08 7.09
N ARG A 164 15.79 1.18 8.42
CA ARG A 164 15.49 2.43 9.14
C ARG A 164 16.47 3.56 8.81
N LEU A 165 17.76 3.27 8.64
CA LEU A 165 18.72 4.29 8.19
C LEU A 165 18.40 4.78 6.77
N GLY A 166 17.92 3.90 5.89
CA GLY A 166 17.45 4.27 4.55
C GLY A 166 16.26 5.22 4.59
N ILE A 167 15.30 4.95 5.47
CA ILE A 167 14.17 5.88 5.70
C ILE A 167 14.70 7.21 6.26
N ALA A 168 15.64 7.20 7.23
CA ALA A 168 16.24 8.43 7.74
C ALA A 168 16.91 9.27 6.63
N ALA A 169 17.56 8.62 5.67
CA ALA A 169 18.16 9.30 4.52
C ALA A 169 17.10 9.98 3.64
N ALA A 170 15.97 9.32 3.39
CA ALA A 170 14.85 9.90 2.65
C ALA A 170 14.24 11.12 3.36
N LEU A 171 14.38 11.20 4.69
CA LEU A 171 13.83 12.24 5.57
C LEU A 171 14.82 13.36 5.94
N LEU A 172 16.04 13.38 5.38
CA LEU A 172 17.03 14.41 5.67
C LEU A 172 16.55 15.82 5.34
N GLN A 173 15.72 15.99 4.33
CA GLN A 173 15.08 17.24 3.97
C GLN A 173 13.56 17.10 4.05
N PRO A 174 12.80 18.20 4.24
CA PRO A 174 11.36 18.20 4.06
C PRO A 174 11.02 17.75 2.64
N ARG A 175 10.20 16.71 2.51
CA ARG A 175 9.82 16.15 1.21
C ARG A 175 8.29 16.23 1.04
N ARG A 176 7.86 16.61 -0.17
CA ARG A 176 6.44 16.61 -0.54
C ARG A 176 5.95 15.21 -0.95
N LEU A 177 6.87 14.39 -1.48
CA LEU A 177 6.61 13.02 -1.90
C LEU A 177 7.67 12.08 -1.32
N LEU A 178 7.23 10.99 -0.71
CA LEU A 178 8.09 9.89 -0.27
C LEU A 178 7.77 8.64 -1.08
N MET A 179 8.79 8.00 -1.64
CA MET A 179 8.66 6.76 -2.40
C MET A 179 9.46 5.66 -1.70
N LEU A 180 8.76 4.71 -1.08
CA LEU A 180 9.34 3.70 -0.21
C LEU A 180 9.07 2.30 -0.76
N ASP A 181 10.11 1.61 -1.21
CA ASP A 181 9.99 0.24 -1.73
C ASP A 181 10.18 -0.77 -0.60
N GLU A 182 9.10 -1.51 -0.27
CA GLU A 182 9.04 -2.51 0.79
C GLU A 182 9.64 -1.99 2.14
N PRO A 183 9.13 -0.86 2.70
CA PRO A 183 9.81 -0.18 3.82
C PRO A 183 9.85 -0.98 5.12
N THR A 184 8.99 -1.97 5.27
CA THR A 184 8.87 -2.83 6.46
C THR A 184 9.50 -4.21 6.27
N ASN A 185 9.98 -4.51 5.07
CA ASN A 185 10.53 -5.83 4.77
C ASN A 185 11.76 -6.13 5.63
N GLY A 186 11.74 -7.30 6.30
CA GLY A 186 12.82 -7.76 7.18
C GLY A 186 12.93 -7.04 8.52
N LEU A 187 11.89 -6.29 8.91
CA LEU A 187 11.76 -5.74 10.25
C LEU A 187 11.11 -6.76 11.20
N ASP A 188 11.44 -6.65 12.46
CA ASP A 188 10.68 -7.31 13.53
C ASP A 188 9.30 -6.63 13.73
N PRO A 189 8.37 -7.24 14.46
CA PRO A 189 7.04 -6.67 14.65
C PRO A 189 7.04 -5.28 15.30
N GLN A 190 8.05 -4.98 16.15
CA GLN A 190 8.19 -3.66 16.76
C GLN A 190 8.64 -2.64 15.72
N GLY A 191 9.70 -2.94 14.96
CA GLY A 191 10.21 -2.07 13.90
C GLY A 191 9.16 -1.79 12.82
N THR A 192 8.36 -2.79 12.46
CA THR A 192 7.24 -2.63 11.54
C THR A 192 6.21 -1.61 12.07
N ARG A 193 5.83 -1.72 13.35
CA ARG A 193 4.91 -0.74 13.98
C ARG A 193 5.50 0.67 14.00
N GLU A 194 6.78 0.80 14.35
CA GLU A 194 7.48 2.10 14.38
C GLU A 194 7.50 2.77 12.99
N VAL A 195 7.81 2.02 11.93
CA VAL A 195 7.80 2.53 10.55
C VAL A 195 6.39 2.92 10.10
N ARG A 196 5.38 2.11 10.43
CA ARG A 196 3.97 2.45 10.11
C ARG A 196 3.52 3.74 10.81
N THR A 197 3.86 3.91 12.08
CA THR A 197 3.56 5.14 12.83
C THR A 197 4.25 6.33 12.16
N LEU A 198 5.52 6.21 11.81
CA LEU A 198 6.27 7.25 11.13
C LEU A 198 5.64 7.64 9.78
N ILE A 199 5.19 6.67 8.98
CA ILE A 199 4.51 6.95 7.70
C ILE A 199 3.22 7.75 7.92
N LYS A 200 2.43 7.40 8.93
CA LYS A 200 1.21 8.15 9.28
C LYS A 200 1.53 9.58 9.70
N GLU A 201 2.49 9.76 10.61
CA GLU A 201 2.93 11.10 11.05
C GLU A 201 3.39 11.97 9.88
N LEU A 202 4.08 11.39 8.90
CA LEU A 202 4.52 12.10 7.70
C LEU A 202 3.34 12.53 6.82
N ALA A 203 2.36 11.65 6.63
CA ALA A 203 1.13 11.96 5.91
C ALA A 203 0.32 13.06 6.62
N ASP A 204 0.22 13.02 7.95
CA ASP A 204 -0.46 14.04 8.76
C ASP A 204 0.19 15.42 8.63
N THR A 205 1.48 15.50 8.28
CA THR A 205 2.14 16.76 7.94
C THR A 205 1.90 17.22 6.50
N GLY A 206 1.08 16.51 5.74
CA GLY A 206 0.73 16.83 4.34
C GLY A 206 1.67 16.24 3.29
N ALA A 207 2.62 15.37 3.67
CA ALA A 207 3.45 14.67 2.71
C ALA A 207 2.66 13.54 2.03
N THR A 208 2.88 13.38 0.72
CA THR A 208 2.37 12.20 0.01
C THR A 208 3.33 11.04 0.19
N VAL A 209 2.82 9.85 0.46
CA VAL A 209 3.64 8.63 0.56
C VAL A 209 3.15 7.60 -0.45
N LEU A 210 4.03 7.20 -1.37
CA LEU A 210 3.84 6.02 -2.23
C LEU A 210 4.73 4.90 -1.69
N LEU A 211 4.13 3.85 -1.15
CA LEU A 211 4.88 2.69 -0.67
C LEU A 211 4.50 1.43 -1.45
N SER A 212 5.49 0.59 -1.75
CA SER A 212 5.22 -0.76 -2.24
C SER A 212 5.15 -1.74 -1.08
N THR A 213 4.28 -2.72 -1.22
CA THR A 213 4.20 -3.86 -0.29
C THR A 213 3.57 -5.08 -0.97
N HIS A 214 3.81 -6.24 -0.43
CA HIS A 214 3.11 -7.46 -0.79
C HIS A 214 2.11 -7.89 0.30
N LEU A 215 2.05 -7.15 1.43
CA LEU A 215 1.22 -7.45 2.59
C LEU A 215 -0.04 -6.59 2.58
N LEU A 216 -1.20 -7.22 2.42
CA LEU A 216 -2.49 -6.55 2.46
C LEU A 216 -2.75 -5.87 3.82
N ALA A 217 -2.40 -6.54 4.91
CA ALA A 217 -2.55 -6.00 6.26
C ALA A 217 -1.81 -4.65 6.48
N GLU A 218 -0.74 -4.38 5.73
CA GLU A 218 -0.09 -3.06 5.77
C GLU A 218 -0.93 -2.00 5.08
N VAL A 219 -1.47 -2.34 3.90
CA VAL A 219 -2.35 -1.43 3.14
C VAL A 219 -3.54 -1.04 4.00
N GLU A 220 -4.21 -1.99 4.63
CA GLU A 220 -5.37 -1.75 5.50
C GLU A 220 -5.07 -0.85 6.69
N GLN A 221 -3.87 -0.98 7.26
CA GLN A 221 -3.51 -0.27 8.49
C GLN A 221 -3.03 1.17 8.27
N ILE A 222 -2.39 1.46 7.13
CA ILE A 222 -1.73 2.76 6.96
C ILE A 222 -2.11 3.50 5.69
N CYS A 223 -2.65 2.83 4.67
CA CYS A 223 -2.94 3.47 3.39
C CYS A 223 -4.33 4.13 3.37
N THR A 224 -4.47 5.16 2.57
CA THR A 224 -5.74 5.79 2.21
C THR A 224 -6.20 5.34 0.82
N HIS A 225 -5.24 5.01 -0.03
CA HIS A 225 -5.46 4.56 -1.41
C HIS A 225 -4.62 3.32 -1.70
N VAL A 226 -5.04 2.55 -2.67
CA VAL A 226 -4.33 1.34 -3.11
C VAL A 226 -4.34 1.23 -4.63
N GLY A 227 -3.20 0.77 -5.18
CA GLY A 227 -3.08 0.30 -6.54
C GLY A 227 -2.58 -1.14 -6.54
N VAL A 228 -3.29 -2.03 -7.23
CA VAL A 228 -2.98 -3.47 -7.26
C VAL A 228 -2.24 -3.83 -8.52
N MET A 229 -1.05 -4.37 -8.36
CA MET A 229 -0.18 -4.83 -9.44
C MET A 229 -0.23 -6.34 -9.58
N HIS A 230 -0.51 -6.80 -10.80
CA HIS A 230 -0.41 -8.21 -11.15
C HIS A 230 0.24 -8.37 -12.53
N ARG A 231 1.28 -9.20 -12.64
CA ARG A 231 2.00 -9.53 -13.92
C ARG A 231 2.34 -8.31 -14.78
N GLY A 232 2.84 -7.25 -14.13
CA GLY A 232 3.26 -6.03 -14.81
C GLY A 232 2.13 -5.04 -15.13
N ARG A 233 0.90 -5.30 -14.74
CA ARG A 233 -0.27 -4.44 -14.98
C ARG A 233 -0.86 -3.91 -13.69
N LEU A 234 -1.39 -2.71 -13.74
CA LEU A 234 -2.24 -2.16 -12.69
C LEU A 234 -3.66 -2.68 -12.93
N VAL A 235 -4.12 -3.60 -12.10
CA VAL A 235 -5.43 -4.28 -12.26
C VAL A 235 -6.55 -3.55 -11.53
N ALA A 236 -6.21 -2.79 -10.49
CA ALA A 236 -7.17 -1.94 -9.77
C ALA A 236 -6.44 -0.74 -9.14
N GLN A 237 -7.18 0.36 -8.97
CA GLN A 237 -6.71 1.56 -8.26
C GLN A 237 -7.93 2.28 -7.68
N SER A 238 -7.92 2.56 -6.37
CA SER A 238 -9.03 3.24 -5.70
C SER A 238 -8.64 3.76 -4.31
N SER A 239 -9.47 4.60 -3.71
CA SER A 239 -9.39 4.84 -2.27
C SER A 239 -9.88 3.60 -1.50
N LEU A 240 -9.31 3.33 -0.33
CA LEU A 240 -9.79 2.22 0.52
C LEU A 240 -11.22 2.44 1.00
N GLY A 241 -11.62 3.69 1.21
CA GLY A 241 -13.00 4.04 1.53
C GLY A 241 -13.99 3.65 0.42
N ALA A 242 -13.65 3.96 -0.85
CA ALA A 242 -14.48 3.59 -2.00
C ALA A 242 -14.52 2.06 -2.20
N LEU A 243 -13.38 1.36 -2.01
CA LEU A 243 -13.36 -0.10 -2.08
C LEU A 243 -14.25 -0.74 -1.01
N ARG A 244 -14.17 -0.29 0.24
CA ARG A 244 -15.04 -0.78 1.31
C ARG A 244 -16.51 -0.47 1.05
N ALA A 245 -16.82 0.72 0.52
CA ALA A 245 -18.19 1.10 0.19
C ALA A 245 -18.78 0.33 -1.02
N SER A 246 -17.92 -0.13 -1.95
CA SER A 246 -18.35 -0.90 -3.14
C SER A 246 -18.64 -2.36 -2.84
N THR A 247 -18.22 -2.86 -1.69
CA THR A 247 -18.41 -4.26 -1.32
C THR A 247 -19.48 -4.34 -0.22
N ALA A 248 -20.54 -5.09 -0.51
CA ALA A 248 -21.64 -5.25 0.44
C ALA A 248 -21.16 -6.03 1.68
N PRO A 249 -21.51 -5.58 2.90
CA PRO A 249 -21.16 -6.33 4.10
C PRO A 249 -21.81 -7.71 4.09
N THR A 250 -21.11 -8.67 4.67
CA THR A 250 -21.56 -10.06 4.79
C THR A 250 -22.02 -10.34 6.22
N VAL A 251 -23.21 -10.90 6.37
CA VAL A 251 -23.63 -11.47 7.65
C VAL A 251 -23.22 -12.92 7.74
N PHE A 252 -22.73 -13.36 8.90
CA PHE A 252 -22.41 -14.76 9.14
C PHE A 252 -23.07 -15.27 10.43
N VAL A 253 -23.42 -16.56 10.43
CA VAL A 253 -23.88 -17.27 11.61
C VAL A 253 -23.05 -18.56 11.78
N ASP A 254 -22.43 -18.71 12.94
CA ASP A 254 -21.78 -19.95 13.35
C ASP A 254 -22.82 -20.86 14.02
N THR A 255 -23.04 -22.03 13.43
CA THR A 255 -24.07 -22.98 13.84
C THR A 255 -23.68 -24.40 13.46
N ASP A 256 -24.15 -25.39 14.24
CA ASP A 256 -24.06 -26.81 13.91
C ASP A 256 -25.19 -27.28 12.97
N ARG A 257 -26.12 -26.41 12.61
CA ARG A 257 -27.22 -26.66 11.66
C ARG A 257 -27.23 -25.68 10.49
N PRO A 258 -26.22 -25.74 9.61
CA PRO A 258 -26.08 -24.74 8.51
C PRO A 258 -27.30 -24.75 7.58
N ALA A 259 -27.85 -25.92 7.20
CA ALA A 259 -29.00 -25.98 6.32
C ALA A 259 -30.25 -25.26 6.85
N LEU A 260 -30.42 -25.20 8.18
CA LEU A 260 -31.53 -24.46 8.78
C LEU A 260 -31.28 -22.96 8.68
N ALA A 261 -30.06 -22.51 8.91
CA ALA A 261 -29.66 -21.10 8.77
C ALA A 261 -29.76 -20.62 7.32
N GLU A 262 -29.31 -21.43 6.35
CA GLU A 262 -29.48 -21.16 4.91
C GLU A 262 -30.95 -20.90 4.56
N GLY A 263 -31.87 -21.79 4.97
CA GLY A 263 -33.31 -21.63 4.74
C GLY A 263 -33.88 -20.37 5.37
N VAL A 264 -33.37 -19.90 6.52
CA VAL A 264 -33.76 -18.63 7.13
C VAL A 264 -33.27 -17.45 6.29
N PHE A 265 -32.01 -17.44 5.88
CA PHE A 265 -31.42 -16.38 5.07
C PHE A 265 -32.09 -16.26 3.70
N GLU A 266 -32.33 -17.38 2.99
CA GLU A 266 -33.03 -17.41 1.72
C GLU A 266 -34.46 -16.88 1.83
N ARG A 267 -35.21 -17.31 2.84
CA ARG A 267 -36.58 -16.84 3.09
C ARG A 267 -36.65 -15.34 3.38
N LEU A 268 -35.62 -14.78 4.02
CA LEU A 268 -35.51 -13.35 4.28
C LEU A 268 -34.96 -12.57 3.07
N GLY A 269 -34.70 -13.24 1.94
CA GLY A 269 -34.29 -12.61 0.69
C GLY A 269 -32.83 -12.19 0.64
N LEU A 270 -31.96 -12.73 1.51
CA LEU A 270 -30.53 -12.47 1.42
C LEU A 270 -29.97 -13.13 0.13
N ARG A 271 -28.97 -12.49 -0.45
CA ARG A 271 -28.30 -12.99 -1.65
C ARG A 271 -26.97 -13.65 -1.29
N GLU A 272 -26.47 -14.49 -2.21
CA GLU A 272 -25.19 -15.17 -2.09
C GLU A 272 -25.07 -15.96 -0.77
N VAL A 273 -26.15 -16.66 -0.39
CA VAL A 273 -26.14 -17.56 0.76
C VAL A 273 -25.21 -18.73 0.45
N ALA A 274 -24.17 -18.90 1.25
CA ALA A 274 -23.17 -19.93 1.03
C ALA A 274 -22.63 -20.49 2.37
N PRO A 275 -22.18 -21.76 2.36
CA PRO A 275 -21.46 -22.33 3.49
C PRO A 275 -20.21 -21.52 3.82
N SER A 276 -19.97 -21.31 5.11
CA SER A 276 -18.78 -20.65 5.66
C SER A 276 -18.16 -21.51 6.76
N THR A 277 -16.93 -21.18 7.16
CA THR A 277 -16.24 -21.92 8.23
C THR A 277 -17.06 -21.91 9.52
N GLY A 278 -17.61 -23.05 9.87
CA GLY A 278 -18.43 -23.26 11.07
C GLY A 278 -19.92 -22.91 10.90
N GLY A 279 -20.39 -22.50 9.71
CA GLY A 279 -21.79 -22.12 9.54
C GLY A 279 -22.15 -21.62 8.15
N VAL A 280 -22.85 -20.48 8.06
CA VAL A 280 -23.37 -19.90 6.82
C VAL A 280 -23.10 -18.41 6.79
N ALA A 281 -22.79 -17.89 5.59
CA ALA A 281 -22.66 -16.48 5.31
C ALA A 281 -23.58 -16.06 4.16
N ALA A 282 -23.96 -14.78 4.13
CA ALA A 282 -24.76 -14.20 3.05
C ALA A 282 -24.48 -12.70 2.94
N LEU A 283 -24.73 -12.12 1.75
CA LEU A 283 -24.68 -10.64 1.62
C LEU A 283 -25.79 -10.01 2.45
N LEU A 284 -25.40 -9.07 3.34
CA LEU A 284 -26.34 -8.39 4.23
C LEU A 284 -27.34 -7.50 3.46
N GLY A 285 -26.86 -6.83 2.40
CA GLY A 285 -27.68 -5.89 1.64
C GLY A 285 -28.26 -4.77 2.51
N ALA A 286 -29.58 -4.56 2.41
CA ALA A 286 -30.33 -3.60 3.23
C ALA A 286 -30.96 -4.23 4.48
N ALA A 287 -30.66 -5.49 4.80
CA ALA A 287 -31.27 -6.19 5.92
C ALA A 287 -30.72 -5.68 7.27
N ASP A 288 -31.59 -5.59 8.27
CA ASP A 288 -31.21 -5.26 9.63
C ASP A 288 -30.61 -6.49 10.34
N PRO A 289 -29.34 -6.43 10.79
CA PRO A 289 -28.69 -7.56 11.47
C PRO A 289 -29.45 -8.00 12.73
N ALA A 290 -30.08 -7.09 13.46
CA ALA A 290 -30.84 -7.44 14.65
C ALA A 290 -32.11 -8.24 14.30
N ALA A 291 -32.80 -7.87 13.25
CA ALA A 291 -33.96 -8.62 12.73
C ALA A 291 -33.55 -10.01 12.23
N LEU A 292 -32.40 -10.14 11.58
CA LEU A 292 -31.85 -11.42 11.12
C LEU A 292 -31.52 -12.34 12.30
N ALA A 293 -30.83 -11.84 13.32
CA ALA A 293 -30.53 -12.62 14.54
C ALA A 293 -31.81 -13.09 15.24
N ALA A 294 -32.82 -12.20 15.36
CA ALA A 294 -34.10 -12.56 15.96
C ALA A 294 -34.84 -13.64 15.15
N ALA A 295 -34.76 -13.59 13.82
CA ALA A 295 -35.37 -14.63 12.95
C ALA A 295 -34.67 -15.98 13.10
N LEU A 296 -33.35 -16.03 13.12
CA LEU A 296 -32.57 -17.25 13.35
C LEU A 296 -32.96 -17.92 14.67
N VAL A 297 -33.05 -17.15 15.75
CA VAL A 297 -33.46 -17.64 17.08
C VAL A 297 -34.89 -18.16 17.04
N ARG A 298 -35.84 -17.42 16.44
CA ARG A 298 -37.25 -17.81 16.33
C ARG A 298 -37.42 -19.14 15.58
N ASP A 299 -36.61 -19.34 14.57
CA ASP A 299 -36.68 -20.57 13.74
C ASP A 299 -35.84 -21.72 14.32
N GLY A 300 -35.32 -21.56 15.52
CA GLY A 300 -34.64 -22.63 16.26
C GLY A 300 -33.23 -22.94 15.75
N VAL A 301 -32.58 -21.99 15.10
CA VAL A 301 -31.17 -22.15 14.68
C VAL A 301 -30.29 -22.01 15.95
N PRO A 302 -29.48 -23.01 16.29
CA PRO A 302 -28.52 -22.91 17.38
C PRO A 302 -27.40 -21.96 16.99
N ILE A 303 -27.33 -20.79 17.62
CA ILE A 303 -26.32 -19.76 17.32
C ILE A 303 -25.16 -19.88 18.29
N ARG A 304 -23.96 -20.20 17.81
CA ARG A 304 -22.70 -20.12 18.54
C ARG A 304 -22.01 -18.76 18.36
N GLY A 305 -22.18 -18.16 17.18
CA GLY A 305 -21.70 -16.83 16.85
C GLY A 305 -22.55 -16.21 15.77
N PHE A 306 -22.75 -14.90 15.84
CA PHE A 306 -23.43 -14.10 14.81
C PHE A 306 -22.71 -12.77 14.68
N GLY A 307 -22.49 -12.32 13.45
CA GLY A 307 -21.86 -11.05 13.22
C GLY A 307 -22.03 -10.55 11.80
N VAL A 308 -21.71 -9.27 11.62
CA VAL A 308 -21.56 -8.65 10.31
C VAL A 308 -20.07 -8.44 10.10
N ARG A 309 -19.56 -8.90 8.96
CA ARG A 309 -18.20 -8.62 8.51
C ARG A 309 -18.27 -7.58 7.40
N GLU A 310 -17.48 -6.54 7.53
CA GLU A 310 -17.19 -5.70 6.36
C GLU A 310 -16.50 -6.59 5.31
N ALA A 311 -16.61 -6.17 4.05
CA ALA A 311 -15.98 -6.90 2.95
C ALA A 311 -14.51 -7.15 3.24
N ASP A 312 -14.10 -8.38 3.09
CA ASP A 312 -12.70 -8.76 3.17
C ASP A 312 -12.00 -8.28 1.91
N LEU A 313 -11.11 -7.30 2.08
CA LEU A 313 -10.29 -6.81 0.96
C LEU A 313 -9.45 -7.95 0.35
N GLU A 314 -9.13 -8.98 1.13
CA GLU A 314 -8.41 -10.14 0.63
C GLU A 314 -9.23 -10.92 -0.42
N GLU A 315 -10.52 -11.18 -0.17
CA GLU A 315 -11.41 -11.83 -1.13
C GLU A 315 -11.54 -11.01 -2.43
N LEU A 316 -11.62 -9.68 -2.29
CA LEU A 316 -11.68 -8.76 -3.42
C LEU A 316 -10.39 -8.83 -4.25
N PHE A 317 -9.22 -8.86 -3.60
CA PHE A 317 -7.95 -8.93 -4.29
C PHE A 317 -7.67 -10.31 -4.91
N VAL A 318 -8.09 -11.39 -4.26
CA VAL A 318 -8.05 -12.75 -4.83
C VAL A 318 -8.91 -12.81 -6.10
N GLY A 319 -10.10 -12.19 -6.08
CA GLY A 319 -10.96 -12.08 -7.25
C GLY A 319 -10.32 -11.32 -8.42
N LEU A 320 -9.50 -10.30 -8.13
CA LEU A 320 -8.83 -9.47 -9.14
C LEU A 320 -7.57 -10.12 -9.73
N THR A 321 -6.86 -10.91 -8.94
CA THR A 321 -5.54 -11.45 -9.32
C THR A 321 -5.59 -12.94 -9.67
N GLY A 322 -6.63 -13.66 -9.22
CA GLY A 322 -6.74 -15.11 -9.33
C GLY A 322 -5.78 -15.88 -8.43
N GLU A 323 -4.98 -15.19 -7.64
CA GLU A 323 -3.95 -15.76 -6.74
C GLU A 323 -4.06 -15.05 -5.38
N GLY A 324 -4.04 -15.81 -4.26
CA GLY A 324 -3.99 -15.23 -2.92
C GLY A 324 -2.66 -14.53 -2.68
N PHE A 325 -2.67 -13.48 -1.87
CA PHE A 325 -1.44 -12.87 -1.34
C PHE A 325 -0.95 -13.69 -0.14
N ASP A 326 0.38 -13.74 0.08
CA ASP A 326 0.93 -14.35 1.29
C ASP A 326 0.38 -13.62 2.53
N VAL A 327 -0.43 -14.31 3.31
CA VAL A 327 -1.08 -13.79 4.52
C VAL A 327 -0.14 -13.83 5.72
N ASN A 328 1.01 -14.54 5.58
CA ASN A 328 2.00 -14.76 6.62
C ASN A 328 3.35 -14.16 6.21
N GLY A 329 3.65 -12.98 6.78
CA GLY A 329 4.99 -12.43 6.83
C GLY A 329 5.65 -12.76 8.16
#